data_de96516d74797efdc5d5b59f77312d96
#
_entry.id   de96516d74797efdc5d5b59f77312d96
#
_cell.length_a   1.000
_cell.length_b   1.000
_cell.length_c   1.000
_cell.angle_alpha   90.00
_cell.angle_beta   90.00
_cell.angle_gamma   90.00
#
_symmetry.space_group_name_H-M   'P 1'
#
loop_
_entity.id
_entity.type
_entity.pdbx_description
1 polymer ?
#
loop_
_entity_poly.entity_id
_entity_poly.type
_entity_poly.pdbx_seq_one_letter_code
_entity_poly.pdbx_strand_id
1 'polypeptide(L)'
;MKDLYSFSADDASHMKFYHQVEEAYRTIFDRLNIGDSTYQTFASGGIFAKYSHEFQTVLPIGEDTIYYNQDKSVVLNEEVLNDEVLNEMGVTRDELESTKSAEVANIFTLKYKYSKPLDLNFINQDGEREYVTMGCYGIGVSRLMGVIAEKFADDKGLIWPESIAPFRYYLIAIGDQATNIANDLHSQHPDLFYFDDTDNRPGAKFADADLIGLPYRAVISDKTLQDNKIEITNRLTGQTSLLTIDDFVAKL
;
A
#
# COMPACT_ATOMS: atom_id res chain seq x y z
N MET A 1 8.72 -2.82 9.19
CA MET A 1 7.50 -3.62 9.25
C MET A 1 6.49 -2.91 10.16
N LYS A 2 5.21 -3.00 9.91
CA LYS A 2 4.16 -2.63 10.87
C LYS A 2 3.77 -3.89 11.62
N ASP A 3 3.88 -3.89 12.93
CA ASP A 3 3.55 -5.01 13.80
C ASP A 3 2.40 -4.63 14.72
N LEU A 4 1.50 -5.60 14.95
CA LEU A 4 0.40 -5.49 15.90
C LEU A 4 0.22 -6.85 16.59
N TYR A 5 0.02 -6.85 17.88
CA TYR A 5 -0.30 -8.03 18.67
C TYR A 5 -1.57 -7.80 19.47
N SER A 6 -2.43 -8.82 19.55
CA SER A 6 -3.61 -8.80 20.41
C SER A 6 -3.48 -9.80 21.54
N PHE A 7 -4.10 -9.45 22.67
CA PHE A 7 -4.16 -10.26 23.89
C PHE A 7 -5.62 -10.31 24.34
N SER A 8 -6.23 -11.47 24.21
CA SER A 8 -7.66 -11.67 24.47
C SER A 8 -7.87 -12.69 25.59
N ALA A 9 -8.95 -12.52 26.36
CA ALA A 9 -9.31 -13.44 27.42
C ALA A 9 -9.79 -14.80 26.89
N ASP A 10 -10.41 -14.80 25.71
CA ASP A 10 -11.00 -16.01 25.10
C ASP A 10 -10.89 -15.99 23.57
N ASP A 11 -11.16 -17.13 22.96
CA ASP A 11 -11.10 -17.32 21.51
C ASP A 11 -12.18 -16.49 20.78
N ALA A 12 -13.35 -16.25 21.38
CA ALA A 12 -14.41 -15.46 20.74
C ALA A 12 -14.01 -13.99 20.62
N SER A 13 -13.48 -13.41 21.68
CA SER A 13 -12.93 -12.05 21.70
C SER A 13 -11.75 -11.91 20.75
N HIS A 14 -10.87 -12.92 20.70
CA HIS A 14 -9.75 -12.98 19.77
C HIS A 14 -10.24 -12.97 18.32
N MET A 15 -11.17 -13.86 17.94
CA MET A 15 -11.68 -13.93 16.56
C MET A 15 -12.43 -12.66 16.14
N LYS A 16 -13.16 -12.04 17.06
CA LYS A 16 -13.78 -10.74 16.79
C LYS A 16 -12.75 -9.69 16.41
N PHE A 17 -11.65 -9.59 17.15
CA PHE A 17 -10.58 -8.66 16.85
C PHE A 17 -9.83 -9.03 15.57
N TYR A 18 -9.62 -10.33 15.33
CA TYR A 18 -9.01 -10.84 14.11
C TYR A 18 -9.74 -10.35 12.86
N HIS A 19 -11.07 -10.50 12.81
CA HIS A 19 -11.88 -10.00 11.69
C HIS A 19 -11.89 -8.47 11.58
N GLN A 20 -11.81 -7.74 12.68
CA GLN A 20 -11.64 -6.28 12.63
C GLN A 20 -10.32 -5.87 11.97
N VAL A 21 -9.25 -6.62 12.21
CA VAL A 21 -7.94 -6.37 11.56
C VAL A 21 -7.98 -6.75 10.09
N GLU A 22 -8.65 -7.85 9.71
CA GLU A 22 -8.87 -8.19 8.29
C GLU A 22 -9.52 -7.04 7.52
N GLU A 23 -10.61 -6.48 8.03
CA GLU A 23 -11.32 -5.36 7.42
C GLU A 23 -10.47 -4.08 7.38
N ALA A 24 -9.69 -3.83 8.43
CA ALA A 24 -8.76 -2.71 8.45
C ALA A 24 -7.66 -2.86 7.38
N TYR A 25 -7.15 -4.09 7.16
CA TYR A 25 -6.15 -4.36 6.12
C TYR A 25 -6.72 -4.17 4.72
N ARG A 26 -7.95 -4.66 4.45
CA ARG A 26 -8.64 -4.40 3.18
C ARG A 26 -8.76 -2.89 2.92
N THR A 27 -9.21 -2.13 3.92
CA THR A 27 -9.29 -0.66 3.83
C THR A 27 -7.93 0.00 3.53
N ILE A 28 -6.85 -0.52 4.13
CA ILE A 28 -5.49 -0.02 3.85
C ILE A 28 -5.12 -0.28 2.39
N PHE A 29 -5.33 -1.50 1.87
CA PHE A 29 -4.99 -1.84 0.49
C PHE A 29 -5.85 -1.07 -0.53
N ASP A 30 -7.12 -0.80 -0.22
CA ASP A 30 -7.97 0.07 -1.05
C ASP A 30 -7.42 1.50 -1.12
N ARG A 31 -6.99 2.06 0.02
CA ARG A 31 -6.36 3.39 0.06
C ARG A 31 -5.03 3.46 -0.69
N LEU A 32 -4.34 2.33 -0.82
CA LEU A 32 -3.11 2.19 -1.58
C LEU A 32 -3.36 1.92 -3.08
N ASN A 33 -4.61 1.87 -3.52
CA ASN A 33 -5.05 1.52 -4.87
C ASN A 33 -4.59 0.12 -5.34
N ILE A 34 -4.35 -0.81 -4.41
CA ILE A 34 -4.00 -2.21 -4.69
C ILE A 34 -5.07 -3.20 -4.21
N GLY A 35 -6.18 -2.73 -3.62
CA GLY A 35 -7.23 -3.58 -3.05
C GLY A 35 -7.80 -4.58 -4.05
N ASP A 36 -8.15 -4.15 -5.27
CA ASP A 36 -8.71 -5.02 -6.33
C ASP A 36 -7.79 -6.17 -6.77
N SER A 37 -6.50 -6.06 -6.47
CA SER A 37 -5.47 -7.04 -6.83
C SER A 37 -4.80 -7.71 -5.62
N THR A 38 -5.29 -7.45 -4.40
CA THR A 38 -4.79 -8.04 -3.17
C THR A 38 -5.84 -8.99 -2.59
N TYR A 39 -5.45 -10.26 -2.48
CA TYR A 39 -6.34 -11.32 -2.02
C TYR A 39 -5.89 -11.84 -0.66
N GLN A 40 -6.87 -12.05 0.22
CA GLN A 40 -6.64 -12.83 1.43
C GLN A 40 -6.47 -14.30 1.04
N THR A 41 -5.32 -14.85 1.35
CA THR A 41 -4.86 -16.15 0.88
C THR A 41 -4.68 -17.08 2.07
N PHE A 42 -5.22 -18.28 1.99
CA PHE A 42 -4.94 -19.32 2.96
C PHE A 42 -3.53 -19.87 2.73
N ALA A 43 -2.73 -19.87 3.79
CA ALA A 43 -1.31 -20.16 3.73
C ALA A 43 -0.81 -20.96 4.93
N SER A 44 0.42 -21.42 4.89
CA SER A 44 1.07 -22.05 6.04
C SER A 44 1.34 -21.01 7.14
N GLY A 45 1.06 -21.40 8.37
CA GLY A 45 1.44 -20.60 9.54
C GLY A 45 2.92 -20.72 9.93
N GLY A 46 3.68 -21.51 9.18
CA GLY A 46 5.11 -21.76 9.40
C GLY A 46 5.40 -22.19 10.85
N ILE A 47 6.31 -21.46 11.49
CA ILE A 47 6.66 -21.72 12.91
C ILE A 47 5.61 -21.16 13.89
N PHE A 48 4.64 -20.37 13.43
CA PHE A 48 3.68 -19.68 14.32
C PHE A 48 2.39 -20.47 14.55
N ALA A 49 1.82 -21.05 13.49
CA ALA A 49 0.58 -21.83 13.51
C ALA A 49 0.60 -22.89 12.40
N LYS A 50 -0.38 -23.82 12.39
CA LYS A 50 -0.52 -24.77 11.27
C LYS A 50 -0.89 -24.02 9.98
N TYR A 51 -1.83 -23.10 10.08
CA TYR A 51 -2.30 -22.24 8.99
C TYR A 51 -2.36 -20.79 9.41
N SER A 52 -2.32 -19.90 8.42
CA SER A 52 -2.45 -18.45 8.55
C SER A 52 -3.25 -17.89 7.39
N HIS A 53 -3.59 -16.60 7.48
CA HIS A 53 -3.99 -15.86 6.29
C HIS A 53 -2.90 -14.83 5.93
N GLU A 54 -2.58 -14.81 4.67
CA GLU A 54 -1.71 -13.80 4.07
C GLU A 54 -2.55 -12.88 3.18
N PHE A 55 -2.02 -11.71 2.90
CA PHE A 55 -2.54 -10.84 1.86
C PHE A 55 -1.51 -10.81 0.73
N GLN A 56 -1.92 -11.36 -0.40
CA GLN A 56 -1.09 -11.54 -1.59
C GLN A 56 -1.55 -10.58 -2.68
N THR A 57 -0.66 -9.69 -3.11
CA THR A 57 -0.94 -8.77 -4.23
C THR A 57 -0.45 -9.41 -5.54
N VAL A 58 -1.35 -9.53 -6.50
CA VAL A 58 -1.00 -10.06 -7.83
C VAL A 58 -0.01 -9.13 -8.52
N LEU A 59 1.14 -9.70 -8.88
CA LEU A 59 2.26 -8.99 -9.47
C LEU A 59 3.11 -9.95 -10.30
N PRO A 60 3.43 -9.65 -11.59
CA PRO A 60 4.16 -10.57 -12.47
C PRO A 60 5.53 -11.01 -11.95
N ILE A 61 6.21 -10.15 -11.20
CA ILE A 61 7.53 -10.41 -10.60
C ILE A 61 7.46 -10.95 -9.17
N GLY A 62 6.24 -11.26 -8.67
CA GLY A 62 6.05 -11.79 -7.32
C GLY A 62 6.79 -13.11 -7.10
N GLU A 63 7.32 -13.31 -5.89
CA GLU A 63 8.02 -14.53 -5.50
C GLU A 63 7.09 -15.71 -5.30
N ASP A 64 5.83 -15.46 -4.88
CA ASP A 64 4.85 -16.50 -4.59
C ASP A 64 4.00 -16.87 -5.80
N THR A 65 3.33 -18.00 -5.67
CA THR A 65 2.26 -18.44 -6.57
C THR A 65 1.01 -18.67 -5.75
N ILE A 66 -0.09 -18.03 -6.13
CA ILE A 66 -1.40 -18.28 -5.54
C ILE A 66 -2.32 -18.98 -6.54
N TYR A 67 -3.21 -19.81 -6.00
CA TYR A 67 -4.24 -20.53 -6.73
C TYR A 67 -5.61 -20.05 -6.28
N TYR A 68 -6.51 -19.77 -7.22
CA TYR A 68 -7.83 -19.22 -6.90
C TYR A 68 -8.90 -19.79 -7.85
N ASN A 69 -10.12 -19.95 -7.32
CA ASN A 69 -11.28 -20.29 -8.13
C ASN A 69 -11.86 -19.06 -8.86
N GLN A 70 -12.78 -19.29 -9.80
CA GLN A 70 -13.26 -18.25 -10.71
C GLN A 70 -13.87 -17.04 -9.99
N ASP A 71 -14.61 -17.24 -8.90
CA ASP A 71 -15.22 -16.16 -8.10
C ASP A 71 -14.30 -15.62 -7.00
N LYS A 72 -13.09 -16.19 -6.87
CA LYS A 72 -12.06 -15.82 -5.88
C LYS A 72 -12.52 -15.94 -4.43
N SER A 73 -13.51 -16.78 -4.17
CA SER A 73 -13.94 -17.13 -2.81
C SER A 73 -12.93 -18.06 -2.11
N VAL A 74 -12.13 -18.81 -2.88
CA VAL A 74 -11.03 -19.64 -2.41
C VAL A 74 -9.75 -19.14 -3.04
N VAL A 75 -8.77 -18.74 -2.21
CA VAL A 75 -7.43 -18.36 -2.62
C VAL A 75 -6.43 -19.07 -1.72
N LEU A 76 -5.53 -19.84 -2.33
CA LEU A 76 -4.55 -20.69 -1.64
C LEU A 76 -3.12 -20.31 -2.07
N ASN A 77 -2.19 -20.24 -1.12
CA ASN A 77 -0.77 -20.23 -1.45
C ASN A 77 -0.34 -21.62 -1.94
N GLU A 78 0.57 -21.70 -2.89
CA GLU A 78 1.11 -22.96 -3.45
C GLU A 78 1.62 -23.92 -2.35
N GLU A 79 2.18 -23.39 -1.27
CA GLU A 79 2.75 -24.18 -0.18
C GLU A 79 1.72 -25.03 0.60
N VAL A 80 0.44 -24.66 0.55
CA VAL A 80 -0.67 -25.41 1.18
C VAL A 80 -1.52 -26.19 0.19
N LEU A 81 -1.16 -26.19 -1.09
CA LEU A 81 -1.92 -26.83 -2.16
C LEU A 81 -1.73 -28.37 -2.13
N ASN A 82 -2.54 -29.04 -1.35
CA ASN A 82 -2.60 -30.51 -1.23
C ASN A 82 -4.04 -31.00 -1.13
N ASP A 83 -4.23 -32.31 -1.27
CA ASP A 83 -5.56 -32.92 -1.31
C ASP A 83 -6.38 -32.69 -0.02
N GLU A 84 -5.74 -32.64 1.15
CA GLU A 84 -6.41 -32.36 2.44
C GLU A 84 -7.05 -30.96 2.40
N VAL A 85 -6.27 -29.94 2.03
CA VAL A 85 -6.74 -28.55 1.97
C VAL A 85 -7.77 -28.35 0.86
N LEU A 86 -7.57 -28.94 -0.32
CA LEU A 86 -8.54 -28.87 -1.41
C LEU A 86 -9.90 -29.47 -1.01
N ASN A 87 -9.89 -30.62 -0.34
CA ASN A 87 -11.13 -31.23 0.19
C ASN A 87 -11.78 -30.36 1.28
N GLU A 88 -11.00 -29.77 2.18
CA GLU A 88 -11.51 -28.86 3.24
C GLU A 88 -12.16 -27.62 2.64
N MET A 89 -11.58 -27.06 1.57
CA MET A 89 -12.09 -25.89 0.86
C MET A 89 -13.21 -26.20 -0.14
N GLY A 90 -13.48 -27.50 -0.40
CA GLY A 90 -14.54 -27.95 -1.30
C GLY A 90 -14.27 -27.65 -2.78
N VAL A 91 -13.00 -27.61 -3.18
CA VAL A 91 -12.57 -27.34 -4.57
C VAL A 91 -11.63 -28.45 -5.08
N THR A 92 -11.57 -28.60 -6.40
CA THR A 92 -10.59 -29.47 -7.06
C THR A 92 -9.48 -28.67 -7.69
N ARG A 93 -8.33 -29.29 -7.95
CA ARG A 93 -7.20 -28.59 -8.56
C ARG A 93 -7.51 -28.03 -9.95
N ASP A 94 -8.35 -28.71 -10.72
CA ASP A 94 -8.72 -28.32 -12.09
C ASP A 94 -9.66 -27.11 -12.13
N GLU A 95 -10.28 -26.77 -10.99
CA GLU A 95 -11.12 -25.57 -10.83
C GLU A 95 -10.31 -24.31 -10.48
N LEU A 96 -8.99 -24.45 -10.24
CA LEU A 96 -8.14 -23.37 -9.80
C LEU A 96 -7.25 -22.85 -10.93
N GLU A 97 -7.26 -21.55 -11.08
CA GLU A 97 -6.27 -20.80 -11.86
C GLU A 97 -5.10 -20.38 -10.97
N SER A 98 -3.95 -20.08 -11.55
CA SER A 98 -2.79 -19.63 -10.79
C SER A 98 -2.22 -18.32 -11.32
N THR A 99 -1.60 -17.54 -10.42
CA THR A 99 -0.91 -16.31 -10.78
C THR A 99 0.26 -16.04 -9.83
N LYS A 100 1.21 -15.22 -10.30
CA LYS A 100 2.29 -14.71 -9.45
C LYS A 100 1.80 -13.59 -8.54
N SER A 101 2.33 -13.57 -7.31
CA SER A 101 1.95 -12.61 -6.28
C SER A 101 3.09 -12.31 -5.32
N ALA A 102 2.96 -11.25 -4.56
CA ALA A 102 3.85 -10.89 -3.48
C ALA A 102 3.07 -10.79 -2.17
N GLU A 103 3.56 -11.44 -1.10
CA GLU A 103 3.00 -11.33 0.25
C GLU A 103 3.24 -9.92 0.81
N VAL A 104 2.18 -9.15 1.00
CA VAL A 104 2.26 -7.77 1.53
C VAL A 104 1.91 -7.68 3.01
N ALA A 105 1.16 -8.64 3.53
CA ALA A 105 0.79 -8.71 4.94
C ALA A 105 0.41 -10.13 5.33
N ASN A 106 0.43 -10.41 6.64
CA ASN A 106 -0.05 -11.66 7.20
C ASN A 106 -0.75 -11.46 8.54
N ILE A 107 -1.59 -12.43 8.90
CA ILE A 107 -2.32 -12.46 10.16
C ILE A 107 -2.33 -13.89 10.71
N PHE A 108 -2.00 -14.02 12.00
CA PHE A 108 -1.86 -15.31 12.67
C PHE A 108 -2.69 -15.38 13.94
N THR A 109 -3.32 -16.53 14.17
CA THR A 109 -3.83 -16.93 15.47
C THR A 109 -2.74 -17.69 16.23
N LEU A 110 -2.03 -17.01 17.13
CA LEU A 110 -0.95 -17.60 17.92
C LEU A 110 -1.48 -18.45 19.09
N LYS A 111 -2.71 -18.23 19.51
CA LYS A 111 -3.33 -18.84 20.70
C LYS A 111 -2.40 -18.75 21.92
N TYR A 112 -2.05 -19.89 22.49
CA TYR A 112 -1.23 -19.98 23.70
C TYR A 112 0.25 -20.23 23.46
N LYS A 113 0.70 -20.19 22.21
CA LYS A 113 2.06 -20.56 21.82
C LYS A 113 3.14 -19.79 22.57
N TYR A 114 2.90 -18.52 22.82
CA TYR A 114 3.84 -17.65 23.54
C TYR A 114 3.35 -17.30 24.94
N SER A 115 2.06 -17.19 25.18
CA SER A 115 1.54 -16.86 26.52
C SER A 115 1.87 -17.92 27.55
N LYS A 116 1.76 -19.21 27.21
CA LYS A 116 2.13 -20.29 28.12
C LYS A 116 3.61 -20.33 28.49
N PRO A 117 4.58 -20.35 27.55
CA PRO A 117 6.00 -20.35 27.88
C PRO A 117 6.48 -19.11 28.64
N LEU A 118 5.83 -17.96 28.40
CA LEU A 118 6.16 -16.70 29.08
C LEU A 118 5.35 -16.48 30.35
N ASP A 119 4.52 -17.45 30.75
CA ASP A 119 3.61 -17.39 31.90
C ASP A 119 2.72 -16.14 31.90
N LEU A 120 2.29 -15.70 30.70
CA LEU A 120 1.41 -14.56 30.51
C LEU A 120 -0.04 -14.99 30.71
N ASN A 121 -0.60 -14.65 31.85
CA ASN A 121 -1.93 -15.07 32.29
C ASN A 121 -2.66 -13.94 33.02
N PHE A 122 -3.92 -14.17 33.29
CA PHE A 122 -4.79 -13.27 34.06
C PHE A 122 -5.69 -14.09 34.98
N ILE A 123 -6.34 -13.43 35.94
CA ILE A 123 -7.36 -14.04 36.78
C ILE A 123 -8.74 -13.70 36.19
N ASN A 124 -9.52 -14.72 35.85
CA ASN A 124 -10.85 -14.55 35.29
C ASN A 124 -11.88 -14.13 36.35
N GLN A 125 -13.14 -13.95 35.94
CA GLN A 125 -14.21 -13.52 36.84
C GLN A 125 -14.55 -14.55 37.94
N ASP A 126 -14.22 -15.81 37.70
CA ASP A 126 -14.41 -16.91 38.65
C ASP A 126 -13.22 -17.10 39.63
N GLY A 127 -12.20 -16.25 39.50
CA GLY A 127 -10.97 -16.31 40.30
C GLY A 127 -9.97 -17.35 39.83
N GLU A 128 -10.16 -17.91 38.62
CA GLU A 128 -9.26 -18.91 38.03
C GLU A 128 -8.17 -18.25 37.18
N ARG A 129 -7.00 -18.89 37.14
CA ARG A 129 -5.84 -18.44 36.34
C ARG A 129 -5.96 -18.98 34.92
N GLU A 130 -6.02 -18.10 33.94
CA GLU A 130 -6.10 -18.44 32.54
C GLU A 130 -4.98 -17.77 31.72
N TYR A 131 -4.51 -18.44 30.65
CA TYR A 131 -3.57 -17.86 29.72
C TYR A 131 -4.28 -17.03 28.66
N VAL A 132 -3.67 -15.91 28.26
CA VAL A 132 -4.24 -15.06 27.22
C VAL A 132 -4.11 -15.72 25.84
N THR A 133 -5.15 -15.60 25.02
CA THR A 133 -5.13 -15.93 23.61
C THR A 133 -4.47 -14.80 22.83
N MET A 134 -3.47 -15.11 22.03
CA MET A 134 -2.69 -14.12 21.30
C MET A 134 -2.95 -14.18 19.79
N GLY A 135 -2.91 -13.01 19.15
CA GLY A 135 -2.86 -12.82 17.70
C GLY A 135 -1.68 -11.96 17.29
N CYS A 136 -1.21 -12.15 16.05
CA CYS A 136 -0.13 -11.38 15.43
C CYS A 136 -0.55 -10.93 14.04
N TYR A 137 -0.30 -9.67 13.71
CA TYR A 137 -0.79 -9.04 12.50
C TYR A 137 0.31 -8.14 11.92
N GLY A 138 0.90 -8.53 10.79
CA GLY A 138 2.03 -7.85 10.17
C GLY A 138 1.70 -7.24 8.82
N ILE A 139 2.29 -6.06 8.52
CA ILE A 139 2.34 -5.49 7.17
C ILE A 139 3.79 -5.21 6.82
N GLY A 140 4.23 -5.70 5.65
CA GLY A 140 5.54 -5.44 5.09
C GLY A 140 5.62 -4.05 4.46
N VAL A 141 5.84 -2.99 5.24
CA VAL A 141 5.80 -1.59 4.76
C VAL A 141 6.80 -1.33 3.63
N SER A 142 8.03 -1.81 3.75
CA SER A 142 9.04 -1.69 2.68
C SER A 142 8.70 -2.55 1.45
N ARG A 143 8.09 -3.72 1.66
CA ARG A 143 7.59 -4.57 0.57
C ARG A 143 6.43 -3.91 -0.17
N LEU A 144 5.49 -3.29 0.56
CA LEU A 144 4.40 -2.50 -0.04
C LEU A 144 4.94 -1.38 -0.92
N MET A 145 5.98 -0.68 -0.49
CA MET A 145 6.61 0.36 -1.31
C MET A 145 7.12 -0.22 -2.64
N GLY A 146 7.80 -1.37 -2.61
CA GLY A 146 8.28 -2.05 -3.82
C GLY A 146 7.14 -2.54 -4.71
N VAL A 147 6.09 -3.14 -4.13
CA VAL A 147 4.90 -3.61 -4.86
C VAL A 147 4.18 -2.45 -5.55
N ILE A 148 4.00 -1.32 -4.87
CA ILE A 148 3.35 -0.14 -5.43
C ILE A 148 4.20 0.48 -6.54
N ALA A 149 5.51 0.58 -6.33
CA ALA A 149 6.44 1.08 -7.35
C ALA A 149 6.37 0.24 -8.62
N GLU A 150 6.42 -1.09 -8.50
CA GLU A 150 6.33 -2.00 -9.66
C GLU A 150 4.96 -1.95 -10.34
N LYS A 151 3.88 -1.92 -9.55
CA LYS A 151 2.51 -1.97 -10.08
C LYS A 151 2.12 -0.70 -10.85
N PHE A 152 2.63 0.44 -10.45
CA PHE A 152 2.24 1.75 -10.98
C PHE A 152 3.36 2.46 -11.74
N ALA A 153 4.41 1.75 -12.15
CA ALA A 153 5.43 2.29 -13.04
C ALA A 153 4.97 2.25 -14.52
N ASP A 154 5.52 3.16 -15.31
CA ASP A 154 5.47 3.13 -16.78
C ASP A 154 6.88 3.27 -17.37
N ASP A 155 6.99 3.39 -18.71
CA ASP A 155 8.28 3.54 -19.41
C ASP A 155 9.08 4.79 -19.01
N LYS A 156 8.46 5.75 -18.33
CA LYS A 156 9.09 7.02 -17.92
C LYS A 156 9.54 7.00 -16.47
N GLY A 157 8.91 6.20 -15.62
CA GLY A 157 9.23 6.13 -14.19
C GLY A 157 8.05 5.77 -13.32
N LEU A 158 8.08 6.20 -12.06
CA LEU A 158 7.08 5.88 -11.05
C LEU A 158 5.78 6.68 -11.25
N ILE A 159 4.70 6.13 -10.70
CA ILE A 159 3.39 6.80 -10.62
C ILE A 159 2.84 6.54 -9.21
N TRP A 160 3.11 7.44 -8.27
CA TRP A 160 2.64 7.24 -6.90
C TRP A 160 1.14 7.53 -6.77
N PRO A 161 0.36 6.65 -6.12
CA PRO A 161 -0.99 7.00 -5.67
C PRO A 161 -0.98 8.26 -4.81
N GLU A 162 -1.95 9.16 -5.04
CA GLU A 162 -2.02 10.45 -4.32
C GLU A 162 -2.11 10.28 -2.79
N SER A 163 -2.70 9.18 -2.34
CA SER A 163 -2.87 8.86 -0.91
C SER A 163 -1.56 8.62 -0.14
N ILE A 164 -0.45 8.32 -0.85
CA ILE A 164 0.85 7.97 -0.23
C ILE A 164 2.02 8.75 -0.80
N ALA A 165 1.80 9.58 -1.81
CA ALA A 165 2.86 10.41 -2.37
C ALA A 165 3.39 11.38 -1.29
N PRO A 166 4.73 11.49 -1.12
CA PRO A 166 5.31 12.36 -0.11
C PRO A 166 5.02 13.85 -0.35
N PHE A 167 4.79 14.21 -1.61
CA PHE A 167 4.34 15.53 -2.04
C PHE A 167 3.26 15.37 -3.11
N ARG A 168 2.36 16.33 -3.18
CA ARG A 168 1.32 16.31 -4.21
C ARG A 168 1.83 16.79 -5.56
N TYR A 169 2.72 17.78 -5.57
CA TYR A 169 3.20 18.45 -6.78
C TYR A 169 4.72 18.37 -6.90
N TYR A 170 5.20 18.00 -8.08
CA TYR A 170 6.56 18.27 -8.52
C TYR A 170 6.58 19.65 -9.18
N LEU A 171 7.19 20.64 -8.54
CA LEU A 171 7.21 22.04 -8.97
C LEU A 171 8.45 22.33 -9.79
N ILE A 172 8.26 22.84 -11.00
CA ILE A 172 9.32 23.25 -11.93
C ILE A 172 9.16 24.72 -12.23
N ALA A 173 10.25 25.48 -12.12
CA ALA A 173 10.35 26.86 -12.57
C ALA A 173 11.28 26.97 -13.77
N ILE A 174 10.89 27.78 -14.77
CA ILE A 174 11.66 28.03 -16.00
C ILE A 174 11.72 29.55 -16.23
N GLY A 175 12.83 30.17 -15.89
CA GLY A 175 13.09 31.61 -15.95
C GLY A 175 13.10 32.27 -14.57
N ASP A 176 13.65 33.47 -14.49
CA ASP A 176 13.92 34.15 -13.21
C ASP A 176 12.64 34.58 -12.47
N GLN A 177 11.64 35.09 -13.21
CA GLN A 177 10.35 35.47 -12.61
C GLN A 177 9.61 34.22 -12.11
N ALA A 178 9.60 33.14 -12.91
CA ALA A 178 9.01 31.88 -12.52
C ALA A 178 9.65 31.30 -11.26
N THR A 179 10.96 31.39 -11.12
CA THR A 179 11.70 30.92 -9.94
C THR A 179 11.31 31.67 -8.68
N ASN A 180 11.12 33.00 -8.74
CA ASN A 180 10.66 33.77 -7.58
C ASN A 180 9.27 33.32 -7.10
N ILE A 181 8.33 33.14 -8.03
CA ILE A 181 6.96 32.69 -7.70
C ILE A 181 6.98 31.26 -7.17
N ALA A 182 7.80 30.37 -7.75
CA ALA A 182 7.93 28.98 -7.25
C ALA A 182 8.51 28.94 -5.83
N ASN A 183 9.51 29.78 -5.50
CA ASN A 183 10.03 29.92 -4.16
C ASN A 183 8.96 30.40 -3.16
N ASP A 184 8.15 31.38 -3.56
CA ASP A 184 7.06 31.88 -2.72
C ASP A 184 6.01 30.80 -2.46
N LEU A 185 5.58 30.06 -3.50
CA LEU A 185 4.63 28.95 -3.37
C LEU A 185 5.17 27.83 -2.47
N HIS A 186 6.42 27.41 -2.71
CA HIS A 186 7.06 26.38 -1.90
C HIS A 186 7.21 26.81 -0.44
N SER A 187 7.59 28.09 -0.19
CA SER A 187 7.74 28.61 1.17
C SER A 187 6.43 28.67 1.94
N GLN A 188 5.31 28.94 1.24
CA GLN A 188 3.97 28.99 1.84
C GLN A 188 3.36 27.60 2.04
N HIS A 189 3.71 26.61 1.20
CA HIS A 189 3.13 25.27 1.19
C HIS A 189 4.21 24.18 1.07
N PRO A 190 5.19 24.10 2.00
CA PRO A 190 6.35 23.22 1.87
C PRO A 190 5.98 21.72 1.84
N ASP A 191 4.87 21.34 2.46
CA ASP A 191 4.40 19.94 2.50
C ASP A 191 3.68 19.49 1.23
N LEU A 192 3.32 20.41 0.33
CA LEU A 192 2.62 20.08 -0.91
C LEU A 192 3.56 19.98 -2.11
N PHE A 193 4.70 20.67 -2.09
CA PHE A 193 5.59 20.80 -3.23
C PHE A 193 6.95 20.15 -2.99
N TYR A 194 7.36 19.30 -3.91
CA TYR A 194 8.77 19.01 -4.16
C TYR A 194 9.25 20.00 -5.22
N PHE A 195 10.01 21.01 -4.82
CA PHE A 195 10.51 22.03 -5.73
C PHE A 195 11.87 21.62 -6.31
N ASP A 196 11.97 21.54 -7.64
CA ASP A 196 13.22 21.34 -8.36
C ASP A 196 13.95 22.70 -8.51
N ASP A 197 14.78 23.01 -7.54
CA ASP A 197 15.59 24.20 -7.45
C ASP A 197 16.96 24.08 -8.16
N THR A 198 17.19 22.97 -8.89
CA THR A 198 18.42 22.73 -9.63
C THR A 198 18.58 23.69 -10.82
N ASP A 199 19.82 23.89 -11.27
CA ASP A 199 20.13 24.62 -12.50
C ASP A 199 20.02 23.77 -13.78
N ASN A 200 19.39 22.60 -13.70
CA ASN A 200 19.22 21.70 -14.81
C ASN A 200 18.37 22.33 -15.93
N ARG A 201 18.64 21.90 -17.17
CA ARG A 201 17.81 22.29 -18.32
C ARG A 201 16.38 21.78 -18.16
N PRO A 202 15.36 22.50 -18.68
CA PRO A 202 13.96 22.11 -18.55
C PRO A 202 13.67 20.66 -18.90
N GLY A 203 14.28 20.13 -19.97
CA GLY A 203 14.10 18.73 -20.37
C GLY A 203 14.57 17.71 -19.32
N ALA A 204 15.64 18.01 -18.57
CA ALA A 204 16.08 17.16 -17.46
C ALA A 204 15.11 17.23 -16.29
N LYS A 205 14.65 18.42 -15.90
CA LYS A 205 13.63 18.60 -14.84
C LYS A 205 12.33 17.85 -15.17
N PHE A 206 11.89 17.85 -16.43
CA PHE A 206 10.73 17.08 -16.85
C PHE A 206 10.97 15.56 -16.75
N ALA A 207 12.15 15.09 -17.13
CA ALA A 207 12.51 13.68 -17.01
C ALA A 207 12.59 13.24 -15.56
N ASP A 208 13.15 14.07 -14.68
CA ASP A 208 13.22 13.81 -13.24
C ASP A 208 11.81 13.78 -12.60
N ALA A 209 10.93 14.70 -13.01
CA ALA A 209 9.53 14.71 -12.56
C ALA A 209 8.77 13.43 -12.97
N ASP A 210 8.95 12.97 -14.21
CA ASP A 210 8.36 11.73 -14.71
C ASP A 210 8.97 10.50 -13.99
N LEU A 211 10.29 10.49 -13.74
CA LEU A 211 10.98 9.41 -13.04
C LEU A 211 10.54 9.28 -11.57
N ILE A 212 10.47 10.40 -10.84
CA ILE A 212 10.05 10.44 -9.45
C ILE A 212 8.56 10.12 -9.31
N GLY A 213 7.73 10.57 -10.26
CA GLY A 213 6.36 10.13 -10.39
C GLY A 213 5.38 10.67 -9.35
N LEU A 214 5.56 11.90 -8.86
CA LEU A 214 4.55 12.56 -8.00
C LEU A 214 3.23 12.74 -8.76
N PRO A 215 2.08 12.78 -8.05
CA PRO A 215 0.76 12.80 -8.67
C PRO A 215 0.55 13.90 -9.71
N TYR A 216 1.11 15.07 -9.47
CA TYR A 216 1.00 16.21 -10.37
C TYR A 216 2.36 16.87 -10.62
N ARG A 217 2.60 17.26 -11.86
CA ARG A 217 3.69 18.16 -12.22
C ARG A 217 3.12 19.56 -12.41
N ALA A 218 3.65 20.52 -11.66
CA ALA A 218 3.29 21.94 -11.74
C ALA A 218 4.45 22.72 -12.38
N VAL A 219 4.18 23.42 -13.48
CA VAL A 219 5.19 24.15 -14.22
C VAL A 219 4.85 25.63 -14.29
N ILE A 220 5.74 26.47 -13.79
CA ILE A 220 5.71 27.91 -13.95
C ILE A 220 6.83 28.30 -14.92
N SER A 221 6.51 29.08 -15.93
CA SER A 221 7.52 29.60 -16.88
C SER A 221 7.25 31.06 -17.16
N ASP A 222 8.29 31.82 -17.53
CA ASP A 222 8.12 33.23 -17.90
C ASP A 222 7.11 33.39 -19.06
N LYS A 223 6.94 32.34 -19.88
CA LYS A 223 5.93 32.30 -20.95
C LYS A 223 4.50 32.18 -20.40
N THR A 224 4.24 31.26 -19.45
CA THR A 224 2.91 31.08 -18.86
C THR A 224 2.54 32.25 -17.94
N LEU A 225 3.53 32.93 -17.38
CA LEU A 225 3.35 34.13 -16.56
C LEU A 225 2.85 35.35 -17.34
N GLN A 226 3.04 35.42 -18.66
CA GLN A 226 2.43 36.49 -19.48
C GLN A 226 0.92 36.51 -19.37
N ASP A 227 0.32 35.36 -19.13
CA ASP A 227 -1.13 35.20 -18.92
C ASP A 227 -1.48 34.93 -17.43
N ASN A 228 -0.56 35.10 -16.50
CA ASN A 228 -0.70 34.76 -15.09
C ASN A 228 -1.13 33.32 -14.85
N LYS A 229 -0.52 32.33 -15.56
CA LYS A 229 -0.92 30.93 -15.52
C LYS A 229 0.19 30.00 -15.03
N ILE A 230 -0.25 28.86 -14.50
CA ILE A 230 0.55 27.68 -14.16
C ILE A 230 0.01 26.47 -14.93
N GLU A 231 0.91 25.65 -15.42
CA GLU A 231 0.57 24.39 -16.09
C GLU A 231 0.57 23.24 -15.08
N ILE A 232 -0.52 22.50 -15.01
CA ILE A 232 -0.65 21.31 -14.13
C ILE A 232 -0.88 20.10 -15.01
N THR A 233 0.01 19.12 -14.91
CA THR A 233 -0.11 17.81 -15.57
C THR A 233 -0.32 16.72 -14.55
N ASN A 234 -1.39 15.94 -14.69
CA ASN A 234 -1.59 14.73 -13.90
C ASN A 234 -0.68 13.62 -14.42
N ARG A 235 0.14 13.02 -13.55
CA ARG A 235 1.15 12.01 -13.91
C ARG A 235 0.54 10.71 -14.42
N LEU A 236 -0.57 10.27 -13.83
CA LEU A 236 -1.24 9.03 -14.20
C LEU A 236 -1.95 9.12 -15.56
N THR A 237 -2.69 10.21 -15.79
CA THR A 237 -3.53 10.36 -17.00
C THR A 237 -2.85 11.10 -18.14
N GLY A 238 -1.78 11.82 -17.87
CA GLY A 238 -1.11 12.72 -18.81
C GLY A 238 -1.93 13.97 -19.16
N GLN A 239 -3.10 14.18 -18.54
CA GLN A 239 -3.93 15.35 -18.79
C GLN A 239 -3.24 16.61 -18.25
N THR A 240 -3.19 17.63 -19.11
CA THR A 240 -2.60 18.94 -18.78
C THR A 240 -3.70 20.00 -18.77
N SER A 241 -3.65 20.87 -17.76
CA SER A 241 -4.53 22.03 -17.62
C SER A 241 -3.71 23.28 -17.33
N LEU A 242 -4.22 24.43 -17.80
CA LEU A 242 -3.68 25.75 -17.47
C LEU A 242 -4.65 26.45 -16.53
N LEU A 243 -4.19 26.79 -15.34
CA LEU A 243 -4.94 27.53 -14.33
C LEU A 243 -4.33 28.91 -14.14
N THR A 244 -5.10 29.89 -13.70
CA THR A 244 -4.48 31.10 -13.13
C THR A 244 -3.77 30.73 -11.84
N ILE A 245 -2.72 31.48 -11.48
CA ILE A 245 -1.99 31.23 -10.22
C ILE A 245 -2.95 31.37 -9.03
N ASP A 246 -3.85 32.35 -9.07
CA ASP A 246 -4.84 32.59 -8.01
C ASP A 246 -5.82 31.41 -7.87
N ASP A 247 -6.35 30.88 -9.01
CA ASP A 247 -7.23 29.71 -9.01
C ASP A 247 -6.51 28.44 -8.55
N PHE A 248 -5.22 28.33 -8.83
CA PHE A 248 -4.41 27.20 -8.36
C PHE A 248 -4.19 27.29 -6.86
N VAL A 249 -3.76 28.43 -6.34
CA VAL A 249 -3.55 28.66 -4.91
C VAL A 249 -4.84 28.45 -4.10
N ALA A 250 -5.99 28.88 -4.64
CA ALA A 250 -7.28 28.67 -4.00
C ALA A 250 -7.71 27.20 -3.88
N LYS A 251 -7.04 26.28 -4.58
CA LYS A 251 -7.29 24.82 -4.57
C LYS A 251 -6.27 24.01 -3.76
N LEU A 252 -5.21 24.66 -3.27
CA LEU A 252 -4.24 24.02 -2.38
C LEU A 252 -4.81 23.81 -0.99
#